data_699ab86371dfd5450a4420c8e70af4bf
#
_entry.id   699ab86371dfd5450a4420c8e70af4bf
#
_cell.length_a   1.000
_cell.length_b   1.000
_cell.length_c   1.000
_cell.angle_alpha   90.00
_cell.angle_beta   90.00
_cell.angle_gamma   90.00
#
_symmetry.space_group_name_H-M   'P 1'
#
loop_
_entity.id
_entity.type
_entity.pdbx_description
1 polymer ?
#
loop_
_entity_poly.entity_id
_entity_poly.type
_entity_poly.pdbx_seq_one_letter_code
_entity_poly.pdbx_strand_id
1 'polypeptide(L)'
;MNDGSGAQSSGNDSSEGSEPSTPNFPAGLDPRNDNRSSNGGSSVNESTSPPTNGATASAVRPLKPGPRSSWRDTFSSLKDRDFMYLWLGMLALMGGMQMQMLARGYLVYDLTGSATLLGVVNAGSSIPMLVLALFGGAIADRVQRKRLIQIGQGVAGVLSLVVAIAIYTDHIEWWYLMISGLVQGTAWSFMMPARQAIIPQLVGRDKLTNAMALNAAGMSVMTLLAPVLAGGLYAWAGPDKVYFIIGGLGIVALIVTSFIRSPSAPQRTRKPAMLRDIGEGLLYIRKNNLVMVLLFMGLATSLLAMPFRFLMPVFVVDVYNLDSRAMGLLIAVMGAGSLAGSLVIAALGNWKRGMLLILGSFASGIALLLLVLFPFYYAAAAIMLILGIGDSTRRTLNQSMMMEVVEDQFRGRVMSVFMMNFGLMPLGVLPTGLMADAFGPRIAIGTLAVTLLVITTLILVTQKQLRSIR
;
A
#
# COMPACT_ATOMS: atom_id res chain seq x y z
N MET A 1 -45.25 -52.05 18.12
CA MET A 1 -44.56 -52.94 19.05
C MET A 1 -43.75 -51.98 19.88
N ASN A 2 -44.36 -51.62 20.90
CA ASN A 2 -44.22 -51.85 22.34
C ASN A 2 -43.13 -50.96 22.88
N ASP A 3 -43.52 -49.91 23.61
CA ASP A 3 -43.87 -49.83 25.05
C ASP A 3 -42.62 -49.73 25.88
N GLY A 4 -42.51 -48.89 26.86
CA GLY A 4 -43.43 -48.27 27.77
C GLY A 4 -42.55 -47.40 28.70
N SER A 5 -43.15 -46.37 29.17
CA SER A 5 -43.70 -46.08 30.52
C SER A 5 -42.63 -46.10 31.61
N GLY A 6 -42.61 -45.20 32.53
CA GLY A 6 -43.51 -44.40 33.29
C GLY A 6 -42.69 -43.59 34.32
N ALA A 7 -43.13 -42.50 34.63
CA ALA A 7 -44.00 -42.06 35.75
C ALA A 7 -43.29 -41.63 37.01
N GLN A 8 -43.50 -40.35 37.34
CA GLN A 8 -43.99 -39.77 38.60
C GLN A 8 -43.06 -39.90 39.85
N SER A 9 -42.87 -38.89 40.67
CA SER A 9 -43.79 -38.01 41.35
C SER A 9 -43.04 -36.94 42.15
N SER A 10 -43.52 -35.74 42.14
CA SER A 10 -44.15 -34.98 43.24
C SER A 10 -43.29 -34.57 44.43
N GLY A 11 -43.42 -33.31 44.75
CA GLY A 11 -43.55 -32.80 46.10
C GLY A 11 -42.69 -31.59 46.39
N ASN A 12 -43.26 -30.44 46.27
CA ASN A 12 -43.70 -29.51 47.31
C ASN A 12 -42.64 -28.84 48.19
N ASP A 13 -42.66 -27.55 48.10
CA ASP A 13 -42.94 -26.51 49.06
C ASP A 13 -41.80 -25.83 49.82
N SER A 14 -42.06 -24.54 49.89
CA SER A 14 -41.79 -23.50 50.89
C SER A 14 -40.45 -22.74 50.89
N SER A 15 -40.55 -21.52 50.39
CA SER A 15 -40.39 -20.21 51.09
C SER A 15 -39.12 -20.06 51.95
N GLU A 16 -38.41 -19.03 51.70
CA GLU A 16 -38.07 -17.93 52.58
C GLU A 16 -36.80 -17.23 52.09
N GLY A 17 -36.87 -15.92 52.16
CA GLY A 17 -35.88 -15.00 51.66
C GLY A 17 -34.69 -14.84 52.59
N SER A 18 -33.61 -14.31 52.03
CA SER A 18 -32.65 -13.51 52.78
C SER A 18 -31.78 -12.68 51.81
N GLU A 19 -31.69 -11.43 52.19
CA GLU A 19 -30.93 -10.33 51.57
C GLU A 19 -29.42 -10.58 51.52
N PRO A 20 -28.64 -9.80 50.71
CA PRO A 20 -27.21 -9.98 50.54
C PRO A 20 -26.41 -9.30 51.63
N SER A 21 -25.44 -10.01 52.18
CA SER A 21 -24.47 -9.55 53.18
C SER A 21 -23.31 -8.78 52.53
N THR A 22 -23.07 -7.57 53.05
CA THR A 22 -21.88 -6.73 52.81
C THR A 22 -20.67 -7.29 53.58
N PRO A 23 -19.43 -7.15 53.06
CA PRO A 23 -18.25 -7.47 53.85
C PRO A 23 -17.73 -6.28 54.64
N ASN A 24 -17.41 -6.59 55.88
CA ASN A 24 -16.83 -5.76 56.94
C ASN A 24 -15.45 -5.20 56.64
N PHE A 25 -15.24 -3.93 56.97
CA PHE A 25 -13.93 -3.33 57.26
C PHE A 25 -13.70 -3.32 58.81
N PRO A 26 -12.48 -3.58 59.30
CA PRO A 26 -12.15 -3.37 60.69
C PRO A 26 -11.69 -1.93 60.92
N ALA A 27 -12.27 -1.35 61.98
CA ALA A 27 -11.95 -0.04 62.56
C ALA A 27 -10.76 -0.14 63.51
N GLY A 28 -10.05 0.97 63.66
CA GLY A 28 -9.37 1.31 64.89
C GLY A 28 -7.90 1.62 64.79
N LEU A 29 -7.58 2.86 64.93
CA LEU A 29 -6.73 3.35 66.04
C LEU A 29 -6.59 4.88 65.98
N ASP A 30 -6.77 5.46 67.12
CA ASP A 30 -6.98 6.84 67.55
C ASP A 30 -5.64 7.62 67.69
N PRO A 31 -5.70 8.95 67.72
CA PRO A 31 -4.51 9.82 67.63
C PRO A 31 -4.00 10.20 69.01
N ARG A 32 -2.74 10.51 69.16
CA ARG A 32 -2.18 11.51 70.09
C ARG A 32 -0.64 11.61 70.03
N ASN A 33 -0.26 12.87 70.15
CA ASN A 33 0.98 13.42 70.75
C ASN A 33 2.07 13.82 69.76
N ASP A 34 2.27 14.98 69.70
CA ASP A 34 2.89 16.10 70.43
C ASP A 34 4.19 16.62 69.83
N ASN A 35 4.13 17.88 69.53
CA ASN A 35 4.95 18.98 70.05
C ASN A 35 6.22 19.46 69.34
N ARG A 36 6.17 20.78 69.12
CA ARG A 36 7.26 21.81 69.13
C ARG A 36 8.16 21.90 67.88
N SER A 37 8.37 23.00 67.35
CA SER A 37 8.37 24.44 67.62
C SER A 37 9.02 25.09 66.39
N SER A 38 8.75 26.18 65.86
CA SER A 38 8.69 27.57 66.25
C SER A 38 9.01 28.45 65.01
N ASN A 39 8.34 29.56 64.95
CA ASN A 39 8.70 30.89 64.36
C ASN A 39 8.78 31.00 62.82
N GLY A 40 8.11 31.90 62.23
CA GLY A 40 7.67 33.24 62.50
C GLY A 40 7.11 33.90 61.24
N GLY A 41 6.10 34.74 61.50
CA GLY A 41 5.93 35.99 60.80
C GLY A 41 5.01 36.10 59.59
N SER A 42 3.72 36.50 59.89
CA SER A 42 2.92 37.55 59.24
C SER A 42 2.86 37.62 57.71
N SER A 43 1.73 37.67 57.06
CA SER A 43 0.59 38.57 57.16
C SER A 43 -0.56 38.14 56.24
N VAL A 44 -1.75 38.42 56.70
CA VAL A 44 -3.08 38.34 56.13
C VAL A 44 -3.20 38.91 54.72
N ASN A 45 -3.89 38.19 53.81
CA ASN A 45 -4.98 38.81 53.07
C ASN A 45 -5.94 37.71 52.50
N GLU A 46 -7.17 37.78 52.96
CA GLU A 46 -8.34 37.09 52.45
C GLU A 46 -8.67 37.59 51.03
N SER A 47 -8.91 36.70 50.09
CA SER A 47 -9.93 36.90 49.06
C SER A 47 -10.43 35.55 48.54
N THR A 48 -11.65 35.28 48.92
CA THR A 48 -12.54 34.21 48.47
C THR A 48 -12.77 34.26 46.94
N SER A 49 -12.53 33.17 46.23
CA SER A 49 -13.19 32.88 44.96
C SER A 49 -13.31 31.36 44.73
N PRO A 50 -14.41 30.88 44.08
CA PRO A 50 -14.82 29.49 44.08
C PRO A 50 -13.99 28.59 43.12
N PRO A 51 -13.98 27.26 43.29
CA PRO A 51 -13.16 26.36 42.47
C PRO A 51 -13.78 26.21 41.07
N THR A 52 -13.07 26.72 40.07
CA THR A 52 -13.33 26.40 38.67
C THR A 52 -12.67 25.06 38.35
N ASN A 53 -13.48 24.08 37.98
CA ASN A 53 -13.06 22.83 37.36
C ASN A 53 -12.37 23.13 35.99
N GLY A 54 -11.08 23.28 36.03
CA GLY A 54 -10.23 23.37 34.82
C GLY A 54 -9.63 21.99 34.54
N ALA A 55 -10.21 21.24 33.61
CA ALA A 55 -9.51 20.15 32.96
C ALA A 55 -8.25 20.71 32.28
N THR A 56 -7.10 20.44 32.89
CA THR A 56 -5.80 20.79 32.30
C THR A 56 -5.64 20.02 31.00
N ALA A 57 -5.88 20.71 29.89
CA ALA A 57 -5.41 20.27 28.57
C ALA A 57 -3.89 20.07 28.67
N SER A 58 -3.44 18.83 28.58
CA SER A 58 -2.03 18.48 28.47
C SER A 58 -1.47 19.19 27.25
N ALA A 59 -0.77 20.29 27.46
CA ALA A 59 -0.03 20.98 26.42
C ALA A 59 0.95 19.98 25.78
N VAL A 60 0.70 19.63 24.54
CA VAL A 60 1.63 18.88 23.70
C VAL A 60 2.90 19.71 23.63
N ARG A 61 3.94 19.31 24.37
CA ARG A 61 5.25 19.91 24.29
C ARG A 61 5.73 19.82 22.84
N PRO A 62 6.09 20.95 22.18
CA PRO A 62 6.69 20.88 20.87
C PRO A 62 7.98 20.07 20.96
N LEU A 63 8.07 19.03 20.13
CA LEU A 63 9.26 18.21 19.99
C LEU A 63 10.42 19.12 19.61
N LYS A 64 11.42 19.22 20.46
CA LYS A 64 12.67 19.91 20.14
C LYS A 64 13.20 19.32 18.82
N PRO A 65 13.65 20.14 17.85
CA PRO A 65 14.35 19.62 16.69
C PRO A 65 15.53 18.77 17.17
N GLY A 66 15.50 17.49 16.84
CA GLY A 66 16.58 16.57 17.18
C GLY A 66 17.89 17.03 16.51
N PRO A 67 19.06 16.67 17.04
CA PRO A 67 20.35 17.01 16.46
C PRO A 67 20.37 16.60 14.98
N ARG A 68 20.95 17.44 14.11
CA ARG A 68 21.08 17.19 12.67
C ARG A 68 21.65 15.80 12.46
N SER A 69 20.84 14.90 11.89
CA SER A 69 21.21 13.51 11.64
C SER A 69 22.43 13.48 10.71
N SER A 70 23.49 12.86 11.18
CA SER A 70 24.66 12.57 10.35
C SER A 70 24.30 11.57 9.26
N TRP A 71 24.95 11.60 8.11
CA TRP A 71 24.80 10.58 7.06
C TRP A 71 24.99 9.15 7.59
N ARG A 72 25.77 8.99 8.67
CA ARG A 72 25.96 7.70 9.37
C ARG A 72 24.69 7.23 10.10
N ASP A 73 23.81 8.14 10.50
CA ASP A 73 22.55 7.82 11.17
C ASP A 73 21.48 7.37 10.17
N THR A 74 21.66 7.70 8.88
CA THR A 74 20.75 7.28 7.79
C THR A 74 20.67 5.76 7.65
N PHE A 75 21.74 5.05 7.97
CA PHE A 75 21.82 3.59 7.90
C PHE A 75 21.77 2.93 9.29
N SER A 76 21.35 3.65 10.32
CA SER A 76 21.35 3.16 11.71
C SER A 76 20.45 1.94 11.90
N SER A 77 19.33 1.83 11.18
CA SER A 77 18.42 0.69 11.26
C SER A 77 19.01 -0.59 10.66
N LEU A 78 19.97 -0.50 9.72
CA LEU A 78 20.64 -1.68 9.15
C LEU A 78 21.60 -2.36 10.14
N LYS A 79 21.94 -1.70 11.26
CA LYS A 79 22.70 -2.31 12.34
C LYS A 79 21.90 -3.40 13.08
N ASP A 80 20.56 -3.33 13.00
CA ASP A 80 19.68 -4.36 13.54
C ASP A 80 19.62 -5.52 12.53
N ARG A 81 20.24 -6.63 12.86
CA ARG A 81 20.41 -7.80 11.96
C ARG A 81 19.07 -8.29 11.39
N ASP A 82 18.04 -8.36 12.21
CA ASP A 82 16.73 -8.86 11.79
C ASP A 82 16.06 -7.90 10.79
N PHE A 83 16.22 -6.57 10.97
CA PHE A 83 15.77 -5.59 10.00
C PHE A 83 16.60 -5.64 8.71
N MET A 84 17.92 -5.81 8.80
CA MET A 84 18.78 -5.96 7.64
C MET A 84 18.36 -7.16 6.77
N TYR A 85 18.10 -8.32 7.39
CA TYR A 85 17.61 -9.51 6.66
C TYR A 85 16.25 -9.26 6.02
N LEU A 86 15.31 -8.60 6.73
CA LEU A 86 14.04 -8.22 6.15
C LEU A 86 14.21 -7.30 4.95
N TRP A 87 15.08 -6.30 5.06
CA TRP A 87 15.34 -5.29 4.03
C TRP A 87 16.00 -5.91 2.78
N LEU A 88 17.02 -6.77 2.95
CA LEU A 88 17.67 -7.48 1.86
C LEU A 88 16.69 -8.44 1.14
N GLY A 89 15.94 -9.23 1.90
CA GLY A 89 14.91 -10.11 1.34
C GLY A 89 13.83 -9.32 0.58
N MET A 90 13.53 -8.12 1.06
CA MET A 90 12.63 -7.21 0.36
C MET A 90 13.20 -6.67 -0.93
N LEU A 91 14.46 -6.25 -0.95
CA LEU A 91 15.09 -5.76 -2.19
C LEU A 91 15.09 -6.84 -3.26
N ALA A 92 15.47 -8.06 -2.90
CA ALA A 92 15.44 -9.20 -3.82
C ALA A 92 14.02 -9.45 -4.37
N LEU A 93 13.02 -9.48 -3.49
CA LEU A 93 11.62 -9.70 -3.89
C LEU A 93 11.08 -8.56 -4.77
N MET A 94 11.35 -7.30 -4.39
CA MET A 94 10.91 -6.13 -5.15
C MET A 94 11.60 -6.02 -6.49
N GLY A 95 12.91 -6.31 -6.54
CA GLY A 95 13.66 -6.42 -7.77
C GLY A 95 13.05 -7.46 -8.70
N GLY A 96 12.83 -8.68 -8.19
CA GLY A 96 12.18 -9.76 -8.94
C GLY A 96 10.78 -9.38 -9.44
N MET A 97 9.97 -8.72 -8.60
CA MET A 97 8.63 -8.27 -8.99
C MET A 97 8.66 -7.22 -10.11
N GLN A 98 9.56 -6.24 -10.04
CA GLN A 98 9.67 -5.22 -11.08
C GLN A 98 10.21 -5.80 -12.40
N MET A 99 11.17 -6.73 -12.32
CA MET A 99 11.64 -7.49 -13.48
C MET A 99 10.49 -8.31 -14.09
N GLN A 100 9.73 -9.02 -13.27
CA GLN A 100 8.61 -9.85 -13.70
C GLN A 100 7.49 -9.03 -14.35
N MET A 101 7.20 -7.84 -13.83
CA MET A 101 6.19 -6.95 -14.41
C MET A 101 6.51 -6.61 -15.87
N LEU A 102 7.79 -6.31 -16.17
CA LEU A 102 8.25 -6.08 -17.54
C LEU A 102 8.24 -7.37 -18.36
N ALA A 103 8.90 -8.42 -17.87
CA ALA A 103 9.09 -9.67 -18.59
C ALA A 103 7.75 -10.35 -18.92
N ARG A 104 6.80 -10.38 -17.94
CA ARG A 104 5.48 -10.95 -18.16
C ARG A 104 4.68 -10.18 -19.20
N GLY A 105 4.68 -8.83 -19.11
CA GLY A 105 3.96 -8.01 -20.07
C GLY A 105 4.51 -8.20 -21.50
N TYR A 106 5.84 -8.17 -21.65
CA TYR A 106 6.48 -8.35 -22.95
C TYR A 106 6.27 -9.75 -23.49
N LEU A 107 6.46 -10.80 -22.68
CA LEU A 107 6.29 -12.19 -23.09
C LEU A 107 4.84 -12.52 -23.49
N VAL A 108 3.82 -12.03 -22.77
CA VAL A 108 2.42 -12.23 -23.18
C VAL A 108 2.17 -11.63 -24.56
N TYR A 109 2.69 -10.42 -24.79
CA TYR A 109 2.53 -9.77 -26.09
C TYR A 109 3.31 -10.46 -27.20
N ASP A 110 4.53 -10.90 -26.92
CA ASP A 110 5.39 -11.66 -27.84
C ASP A 110 4.75 -12.99 -28.28
N LEU A 111 4.10 -13.70 -27.33
CA LEU A 111 3.42 -14.97 -27.60
C LEU A 111 2.09 -14.82 -28.36
N THR A 112 1.37 -13.72 -28.16
CA THR A 112 -0.05 -13.64 -28.57
C THR A 112 -0.35 -12.51 -29.56
N GLY A 113 0.49 -11.49 -29.64
CA GLY A 113 0.23 -10.29 -30.43
C GLY A 113 -1.03 -9.52 -29.99
N SER A 114 -1.62 -9.84 -28.81
CA SER A 114 -2.92 -9.31 -28.38
C SER A 114 -2.81 -8.44 -27.13
N ALA A 115 -3.24 -7.20 -27.23
CA ALA A 115 -3.38 -6.28 -26.12
C ALA A 115 -4.51 -6.71 -25.15
N THR A 116 -5.55 -7.37 -25.67
CA THR A 116 -6.64 -7.95 -24.87
C THR A 116 -6.13 -9.05 -23.95
N LEU A 117 -5.35 -10.01 -24.47
CA LEU A 117 -4.78 -11.09 -23.65
C LEU A 117 -3.80 -10.56 -22.61
N LEU A 118 -3.04 -9.51 -22.95
CA LEU A 118 -2.24 -8.79 -21.96
C LEU A 118 -3.10 -8.21 -20.82
N GLY A 119 -4.27 -7.67 -21.14
CA GLY A 119 -5.27 -7.21 -20.17
C GLY A 119 -5.81 -8.36 -19.31
N VAL A 120 -6.16 -9.50 -19.91
CA VAL A 120 -6.67 -10.71 -19.23
C VAL A 120 -5.63 -11.24 -18.23
N VAL A 121 -4.37 -11.40 -18.65
CA VAL A 121 -3.29 -11.90 -17.79
C VAL A 121 -3.05 -10.96 -16.61
N ASN A 122 -3.10 -9.64 -16.82
CA ASN A 122 -2.97 -8.67 -15.73
C ASN A 122 -4.19 -8.68 -14.78
N ALA A 123 -5.41 -8.84 -15.31
CA ALA A 123 -6.62 -8.99 -14.50
C ALA A 123 -6.55 -10.25 -13.61
N GLY A 124 -5.94 -11.34 -14.10
CA GLY A 124 -5.72 -12.56 -13.34
C GLY A 124 -5.02 -12.35 -12.01
N SER A 125 -4.02 -11.46 -11.94
CA SER A 125 -3.33 -11.14 -10.67
C SER A 125 -4.15 -10.18 -9.77
N SER A 126 -5.04 -9.39 -10.33
CA SER A 126 -5.74 -8.31 -9.66
C SER A 126 -7.02 -8.77 -8.97
N ILE A 127 -7.74 -9.69 -9.59
CA ILE A 127 -8.99 -10.23 -9.04
C ILE A 127 -8.77 -10.87 -7.66
N PRO A 128 -7.80 -11.78 -7.47
CA PRO A 128 -7.51 -12.32 -6.14
C PRO A 128 -7.06 -11.24 -5.17
N MET A 129 -6.22 -10.30 -5.62
CA MET A 129 -5.75 -9.23 -4.77
C MET A 129 -6.91 -8.35 -4.28
N LEU A 130 -7.89 -8.03 -5.13
CA LEU A 130 -9.06 -7.24 -4.76
C LEU A 130 -9.96 -7.98 -3.77
N VAL A 131 -10.27 -9.24 -4.05
CA VAL A 131 -11.19 -10.06 -3.24
C VAL A 131 -10.54 -10.42 -1.90
N LEU A 132 -9.28 -10.84 -1.91
CA LEU A 132 -8.58 -11.35 -0.72
C LEU A 132 -7.90 -10.27 0.12
N ALA A 133 -7.68 -9.06 -0.41
CA ALA A 133 -7.09 -7.95 0.36
C ALA A 133 -7.90 -7.63 1.62
N LEU A 134 -9.22 -7.78 1.55
CA LEU A 134 -10.12 -7.62 2.69
C LEU A 134 -9.84 -8.64 3.81
N PHE A 135 -9.44 -9.86 3.45
CA PHE A 135 -9.15 -10.93 4.40
C PHE A 135 -7.68 -10.95 4.83
N GLY A 136 -6.80 -10.32 4.04
CA GLY A 136 -5.35 -10.34 4.24
C GLY A 136 -4.92 -9.81 5.61
N GLY A 137 -5.51 -8.69 6.05
CA GLY A 137 -5.26 -8.11 7.37
C GLY A 137 -5.68 -9.04 8.51
N ALA A 138 -6.89 -9.61 8.42
CA ALA A 138 -7.42 -10.51 9.43
C ALA A 138 -6.61 -11.81 9.58
N ILE A 139 -6.03 -12.31 8.48
CA ILE A 139 -5.16 -13.49 8.49
C ILE A 139 -3.76 -13.13 9.00
N ALA A 140 -3.21 -11.96 8.61
CA ALA A 140 -1.92 -11.46 9.10
C ALA A 140 -1.90 -11.25 10.63
N ASP A 141 -3.06 -11.02 11.24
CA ASP A 141 -3.21 -10.89 12.70
C ASP A 141 -3.32 -12.26 13.43
N ARG A 142 -3.58 -13.34 12.69
CA ARG A 142 -3.76 -14.69 13.28
C ARG A 142 -2.57 -15.62 13.04
N VAL A 143 -1.80 -15.37 12.00
CA VAL A 143 -0.67 -16.20 11.59
C VAL A 143 0.63 -15.47 11.88
N GLN A 144 1.70 -16.22 12.13
CA GLN A 144 3.04 -15.63 12.30
C GLN A 144 3.41 -14.85 11.03
N ARG A 145 3.62 -13.55 11.16
CA ARG A 145 3.93 -12.63 10.05
C ARG A 145 5.10 -13.09 9.21
N LYS A 146 6.17 -13.59 9.86
CA LYS A 146 7.33 -14.17 9.19
C LYS A 146 6.93 -15.30 8.24
N ARG A 147 6.07 -16.25 8.68
CA ARG A 147 5.64 -17.38 7.86
C ARG A 147 4.85 -16.92 6.63
N LEU A 148 3.95 -15.94 6.78
CA LEU A 148 3.20 -15.39 5.64
C LEU A 148 4.14 -14.75 4.61
N ILE A 149 5.16 -14.04 5.05
CA ILE A 149 6.17 -13.47 4.17
C ILE A 149 6.94 -14.57 3.44
N GLN A 150 7.39 -15.59 4.16
CA GLN A 150 8.15 -16.71 3.60
C GLN A 150 7.33 -17.53 2.59
N ILE A 151 6.06 -17.82 2.89
CA ILE A 151 5.16 -18.51 1.96
C ILE A 151 5.00 -17.67 0.68
N GLY A 152 4.74 -16.37 0.80
CA GLY A 152 4.61 -15.50 -0.36
C GLY A 152 5.88 -15.44 -1.23
N GLN A 153 7.06 -15.37 -0.60
CA GLN A 153 8.35 -15.39 -1.29
C GLN A 153 8.61 -16.73 -1.97
N GLY A 154 8.35 -17.85 -1.28
CA GLY A 154 8.50 -19.20 -1.82
C GLY A 154 7.58 -19.44 -3.01
N VAL A 155 6.31 -19.06 -2.89
CA VAL A 155 5.33 -19.15 -3.99
C VAL A 155 5.79 -18.34 -5.19
N ALA A 156 6.22 -17.07 -4.99
CA ALA A 156 6.71 -16.23 -6.07
C ALA A 156 7.95 -16.82 -6.73
N GLY A 157 8.91 -17.32 -5.95
CA GLY A 157 10.13 -17.94 -6.45
C GLY A 157 9.85 -19.22 -7.25
N VAL A 158 9.09 -20.16 -6.69
CA VAL A 158 8.77 -21.44 -7.33
C VAL A 158 7.97 -21.24 -8.62
N LEU A 159 6.93 -20.38 -8.60
CA LEU A 159 6.15 -20.10 -9.81
C LEU A 159 7.00 -19.48 -10.91
N SER A 160 7.92 -18.58 -10.57
CA SER A 160 8.83 -17.99 -11.57
C SER A 160 9.78 -19.02 -12.15
N LEU A 161 10.25 -20.00 -11.34
CA LEU A 161 11.06 -21.12 -11.85
C LEU A 161 10.25 -22.06 -12.74
N VAL A 162 8.99 -22.36 -12.39
CA VAL A 162 8.10 -23.16 -13.24
C VAL A 162 7.89 -22.48 -14.59
N VAL A 163 7.63 -21.17 -14.59
CA VAL A 163 7.51 -20.39 -15.84
C VAL A 163 8.83 -20.40 -16.61
N ALA A 164 9.98 -20.24 -15.94
CA ALA A 164 11.30 -20.30 -16.58
C ALA A 164 11.55 -21.64 -17.28
N ILE A 165 11.21 -22.75 -16.63
CA ILE A 165 11.33 -24.08 -17.18
C ILE A 165 10.37 -24.27 -18.38
N ALA A 166 9.12 -23.80 -18.28
CA ALA A 166 8.16 -23.88 -19.36
C ALA A 166 8.64 -23.10 -20.60
N ILE A 167 9.28 -21.93 -20.41
CA ILE A 167 9.88 -21.16 -21.49
C ILE A 167 11.08 -21.93 -22.08
N TYR A 168 11.98 -22.42 -21.23
CA TYR A 168 13.19 -23.13 -21.66
C TYR A 168 12.90 -24.40 -22.47
N THR A 169 11.76 -25.06 -22.18
CA THR A 169 11.30 -26.28 -22.87
C THR A 169 10.34 -26.00 -24.03
N ASP A 170 10.15 -24.74 -24.43
CA ASP A 170 9.23 -24.32 -25.50
C ASP A 170 7.77 -24.75 -25.30
N HIS A 171 7.33 -24.96 -24.04
CA HIS A 171 5.95 -25.33 -23.69
C HIS A 171 5.17 -24.16 -23.07
N ILE A 172 5.70 -22.94 -23.18
CA ILE A 172 5.07 -21.77 -22.57
C ILE A 172 3.84 -21.32 -23.36
N GLU A 173 2.74 -21.15 -22.67
CA GLU A 173 1.49 -20.60 -23.18
C GLU A 173 1.05 -19.41 -22.32
N TRP A 174 0.31 -18.47 -22.85
CA TRP A 174 -0.13 -17.27 -22.15
C TRP A 174 -0.91 -17.56 -20.84
N TRP A 175 -1.62 -18.67 -20.79
CA TRP A 175 -2.39 -19.07 -19.59
C TRP A 175 -1.51 -19.51 -18.41
N TYR A 176 -0.27 -19.98 -18.63
CA TYR A 176 0.71 -20.18 -17.55
C TYR A 176 0.98 -18.86 -16.83
N LEU A 177 1.14 -17.79 -17.58
CA LEU A 177 1.39 -16.45 -17.05
C LEU A 177 0.17 -15.90 -16.31
N MET A 178 -1.04 -16.21 -16.78
CA MET A 178 -2.30 -15.87 -16.10
C MET A 178 -2.43 -16.62 -14.78
N ILE A 179 -2.24 -17.92 -14.76
CA ILE A 179 -2.32 -18.75 -13.54
C ILE A 179 -1.23 -18.31 -12.54
N SER A 180 0.01 -18.10 -12.99
CA SER A 180 1.06 -17.60 -12.12
C SER A 180 0.69 -16.26 -11.50
N GLY A 181 0.08 -15.37 -12.27
CA GLY A 181 -0.45 -14.09 -11.80
C GLY A 181 -1.53 -14.26 -10.73
N LEU A 182 -2.48 -15.15 -10.95
CA LEU A 182 -3.58 -15.45 -10.03
C LEU A 182 -3.06 -15.95 -8.67
N VAL A 183 -2.14 -16.91 -8.69
CA VAL A 183 -1.55 -17.47 -7.46
C VAL A 183 -0.66 -16.44 -6.76
N GLN A 184 0.12 -15.66 -7.50
CA GLN A 184 0.92 -14.58 -6.94
C GLN A 184 0.06 -13.47 -6.34
N GLY A 185 -0.99 -13.03 -7.03
CA GLY A 185 -1.94 -12.03 -6.52
C GLY A 185 -2.57 -12.47 -5.20
N THR A 186 -2.91 -13.76 -5.09
CA THR A 186 -3.36 -14.38 -3.84
C THR A 186 -2.29 -14.27 -2.74
N ALA A 187 -1.06 -14.69 -3.02
CA ALA A 187 0.04 -14.62 -2.05
C ALA A 187 0.34 -13.18 -1.59
N TRP A 188 0.31 -12.23 -2.51
CA TRP A 188 0.52 -10.80 -2.21
C TRP A 188 -0.52 -10.21 -1.27
N SER A 189 -1.78 -10.62 -1.40
CA SER A 189 -2.88 -10.15 -0.54
C SER A 189 -2.62 -10.41 0.94
N PHE A 190 -1.91 -11.47 1.27
CA PHE A 190 -1.57 -11.85 2.64
C PHE A 190 -0.18 -11.35 3.06
N MET A 191 0.78 -11.38 2.15
CA MET A 191 2.17 -11.04 2.44
C MET A 191 2.35 -9.54 2.72
N MET A 192 1.68 -8.65 1.98
CA MET A 192 1.88 -7.20 2.11
C MET A 192 1.49 -6.64 3.49
N PRO A 193 0.30 -6.94 4.05
CA PRO A 193 -0.04 -6.47 5.39
C PRO A 193 0.87 -7.09 6.45
N ALA A 194 1.25 -8.36 6.33
CA ALA A 194 2.18 -9.01 7.26
C ALA A 194 3.55 -8.30 7.28
N ARG A 195 4.03 -7.90 6.10
CA ARG A 195 5.31 -7.21 5.95
C ARG A 195 5.31 -5.80 6.54
N GLN A 196 4.25 -5.03 6.32
CA GLN A 196 4.14 -3.69 6.93
C GLN A 196 4.06 -3.78 8.46
N ALA A 197 3.38 -4.80 8.98
CA ALA A 197 3.18 -4.98 10.40
C ALA A 197 4.41 -5.56 11.13
N ILE A 198 5.35 -6.22 10.45
CA ILE A 198 6.56 -6.78 11.09
C ILE A 198 7.64 -5.72 11.31
N ILE A 199 7.75 -4.69 10.46
CA ILE A 199 8.80 -3.66 10.54
C ILE A 199 8.89 -3.01 11.93
N PRO A 200 7.77 -2.50 12.53
CA PRO A 200 7.83 -1.91 13.87
C PRO A 200 8.22 -2.88 14.98
N GLN A 201 8.12 -4.19 14.74
CA GLN A 201 8.50 -5.22 15.70
C GLN A 201 10.00 -5.54 15.68
N LEU A 202 10.67 -5.29 14.55
CA LEU A 202 12.09 -5.56 14.36
C LEU A 202 12.98 -4.37 14.73
N VAL A 203 12.45 -3.15 14.63
CA VAL A 203 13.16 -1.92 14.99
C VAL A 203 12.45 -1.21 16.15
N GLY A 204 13.19 -0.62 17.07
CA GLY A 204 12.64 0.21 18.13
C GLY A 204 11.91 1.44 17.57
N ARG A 205 11.04 2.06 18.38
CA ARG A 205 10.26 3.23 17.97
C ARG A 205 11.13 4.39 17.48
N ASP A 206 12.29 4.55 18.06
CA ASP A 206 13.32 5.56 17.76
C ASP A 206 13.93 5.40 16.36
N LYS A 207 14.01 4.17 15.83
CA LYS A 207 14.56 3.88 14.50
C LYS A 207 13.49 3.64 13.44
N LEU A 208 12.21 3.66 13.81
CA LEU A 208 11.12 3.31 12.89
C LEU A 208 11.07 4.24 11.67
N THR A 209 11.21 5.54 11.87
CA THR A 209 11.24 6.52 10.77
C THR A 209 12.40 6.24 9.80
N ASN A 210 13.58 5.92 10.32
CA ASN A 210 14.74 5.57 9.52
C ASN A 210 14.53 4.26 8.75
N ALA A 211 13.98 3.23 9.39
CA ALA A 211 13.64 1.95 8.74
C ALA A 211 12.64 2.14 7.61
N MET A 212 11.59 2.96 7.80
CA MET A 212 10.61 3.27 6.77
C MET A 212 11.22 4.05 5.61
N ALA A 213 12.14 5.00 5.88
CA ALA A 213 12.86 5.74 4.86
C ALA A 213 13.76 4.82 4.02
N LEU A 214 14.52 3.93 4.66
CA LEU A 214 15.34 2.93 3.97
C LEU A 214 14.51 1.98 3.12
N ASN A 215 13.34 1.56 3.63
CA ASN A 215 12.39 0.74 2.88
C ASN A 215 11.91 1.46 1.62
N ALA A 216 11.53 2.72 1.74
CA ALA A 216 11.09 3.54 0.61
C ALA A 216 12.22 3.77 -0.41
N ALA A 217 13.43 4.07 0.05
CA ALA A 217 14.60 4.24 -0.81
C ALA A 217 14.93 2.96 -1.59
N GLY A 218 14.92 1.80 -0.91
CA GLY A 218 15.13 0.51 -1.56
C GLY A 218 14.08 0.21 -2.63
N MET A 219 12.80 0.50 -2.36
CA MET A 219 11.73 0.36 -3.36
C MET A 219 11.96 1.27 -4.56
N SER A 220 12.37 2.53 -4.35
CA SER A 220 12.64 3.47 -5.43
C SER A 220 13.80 3.01 -6.31
N VAL A 221 14.89 2.53 -5.71
CA VAL A 221 16.04 1.97 -6.44
C VAL A 221 15.63 0.76 -7.28
N MET A 222 14.85 -0.16 -6.72
CA MET A 222 14.39 -1.35 -7.47
C MET A 222 13.42 -0.97 -8.60
N THR A 223 12.55 0.02 -8.38
CA THR A 223 11.64 0.52 -9.43
C THR A 223 12.40 1.15 -10.60
N LEU A 224 13.56 1.76 -10.34
CA LEU A 224 14.40 2.37 -11.35
C LEU A 224 15.28 1.33 -12.08
N LEU A 225 16.01 0.50 -11.34
CA LEU A 225 17.05 -0.37 -11.90
C LEU A 225 16.49 -1.70 -12.43
N ALA A 226 15.54 -2.32 -11.75
CA ALA A 226 15.09 -3.65 -12.11
C ALA A 226 14.46 -3.75 -13.51
N PRO A 227 13.66 -2.78 -14.01
CA PRO A 227 13.16 -2.82 -15.38
C PRO A 227 14.25 -2.70 -16.44
N VAL A 228 15.31 -1.90 -16.20
CA VAL A 228 16.45 -1.77 -17.12
C VAL A 228 17.17 -3.11 -17.23
N LEU A 229 17.46 -3.72 -16.08
CA LEU A 229 18.11 -5.03 -16.02
C LEU A 229 17.23 -6.10 -16.69
N ALA A 230 15.92 -6.09 -16.44
CA ALA A 230 15.01 -7.04 -17.05
C ALA A 230 14.94 -6.88 -18.56
N GLY A 231 14.78 -5.65 -19.08
CA GLY A 231 14.72 -5.37 -20.51
C GLY A 231 16.01 -5.71 -21.21
N GLY A 232 17.15 -5.36 -20.63
CA GLY A 232 18.48 -5.70 -21.15
C GLY A 232 18.72 -7.21 -21.18
N LEU A 233 18.43 -7.92 -20.10
CA LEU A 233 18.58 -9.37 -20.01
C LEU A 233 17.61 -10.10 -20.96
N TYR A 234 16.37 -9.64 -21.07
CA TYR A 234 15.38 -10.23 -21.95
C TYR A 234 15.85 -10.20 -23.42
N ALA A 235 16.36 -9.04 -23.87
CA ALA A 235 16.83 -8.87 -25.23
C ALA A 235 18.16 -9.61 -25.52
N TRP A 236 19.03 -9.75 -24.48
CA TRP A 236 20.34 -10.38 -24.66
C TRP A 236 20.33 -11.89 -24.45
N ALA A 237 19.63 -12.36 -23.42
CA ALA A 237 19.72 -13.74 -22.94
C ALA A 237 18.39 -14.52 -23.07
N GLY A 238 17.30 -13.84 -23.43
CA GLY A 238 15.96 -14.43 -23.56
C GLY A 238 15.12 -14.38 -22.30
N PRO A 239 13.82 -14.65 -22.44
CA PRO A 239 12.84 -14.60 -21.33
C PRO A 239 13.09 -15.67 -20.26
N ASP A 240 13.55 -16.85 -20.63
CA ASP A 240 13.85 -17.95 -19.72
C ASP A 240 14.87 -17.56 -18.66
N LYS A 241 15.99 -16.92 -19.05
CA LYS A 241 17.03 -16.47 -18.14
C LYS A 241 16.52 -15.39 -17.18
N VAL A 242 15.68 -14.48 -17.66
CA VAL A 242 15.04 -13.46 -16.82
C VAL A 242 14.18 -14.11 -15.75
N TYR A 243 13.35 -15.11 -16.13
CA TYR A 243 12.50 -15.81 -15.17
C TYR A 243 13.31 -16.71 -14.21
N PHE A 244 14.43 -17.31 -14.63
CA PHE A 244 15.35 -18.01 -13.71
C PHE A 244 15.93 -17.05 -12.66
N ILE A 245 16.34 -15.84 -13.06
CA ILE A 245 16.84 -14.83 -12.14
C ILE A 245 15.73 -14.38 -11.17
N ILE A 246 14.51 -14.12 -11.65
CA ILE A 246 13.36 -13.75 -10.82
C ILE A 246 13.08 -14.85 -9.79
N GLY A 247 13.07 -16.11 -10.22
CA GLY A 247 12.89 -17.26 -9.35
C GLY A 247 13.99 -17.36 -8.29
N GLY A 248 15.25 -17.20 -8.72
CA GLY A 248 16.42 -17.15 -7.82
C GLY A 248 16.33 -16.03 -6.78
N LEU A 249 15.92 -14.82 -7.18
CA LEU A 249 15.69 -13.70 -6.25
C LEU A 249 14.58 -14.02 -5.24
N GLY A 250 13.50 -14.71 -5.65
CA GLY A 250 12.45 -15.17 -4.74
C GLY A 250 12.97 -16.17 -3.71
N ILE A 251 13.79 -17.13 -4.12
CA ILE A 251 14.42 -18.11 -3.22
C ILE A 251 15.45 -17.43 -2.30
N VAL A 252 16.27 -16.52 -2.81
CA VAL A 252 17.20 -15.71 -1.99
C VAL A 252 16.41 -14.91 -0.94
N ALA A 253 15.32 -14.28 -1.32
CA ALA A 253 14.45 -13.57 -0.38
C ALA A 253 13.91 -14.49 0.72
N LEU A 254 13.47 -15.69 0.38
CA LEU A 254 12.99 -16.72 1.32
C LEU A 254 14.10 -17.13 2.30
N ILE A 255 15.30 -17.44 1.78
CA ILE A 255 16.45 -17.86 2.60
C ILE A 255 16.85 -16.74 3.56
N VAL A 256 17.04 -15.52 3.06
CA VAL A 256 17.43 -14.36 3.87
C VAL A 256 16.40 -14.06 4.96
N THR A 257 15.11 -14.13 4.63
CA THR A 257 14.02 -13.92 5.60
C THR A 257 13.99 -15.05 6.65
N SER A 258 14.52 -16.23 6.36
CA SER A 258 14.59 -17.35 7.32
C SER A 258 15.48 -17.05 8.52
N PHE A 259 16.51 -16.23 8.37
CA PHE A 259 17.42 -15.83 9.45
C PHE A 259 16.82 -14.82 10.43
N ILE A 260 15.66 -14.23 10.13
CA ILE A 260 14.97 -13.32 11.06
C ILE A 260 14.52 -14.12 12.28
N ARG A 261 14.85 -13.66 13.48
CA ARG A 261 14.32 -14.19 14.73
C ARG A 261 12.83 -13.84 14.81
N SER A 262 11.97 -14.87 14.97
CA SER A 262 10.52 -14.64 14.98
C SER A 262 10.12 -13.78 16.18
N PRO A 263 9.55 -12.59 15.96
CA PRO A 263 8.85 -11.89 17.02
C PRO A 263 7.69 -12.75 17.51
N SER A 264 7.33 -12.61 18.79
CA SER A 264 6.18 -13.32 19.38
C SER A 264 4.93 -13.14 18.52
N ALA A 265 4.11 -14.19 18.47
CA ALA A 265 2.83 -14.11 17.75
C ALA A 265 2.02 -12.90 18.25
N PRO A 266 1.31 -12.18 17.36
CA PRO A 266 0.53 -11.05 17.79
C PRO A 266 -0.51 -11.45 18.84
N GLN A 267 -0.58 -10.68 19.95
CA GLN A 267 -1.63 -10.87 20.93
C GLN A 267 -2.98 -10.66 20.26
N ARG A 268 -3.92 -11.58 20.52
CA ARG A 268 -5.28 -11.53 20.01
C ARG A 268 -5.95 -10.22 20.44
N THR A 269 -5.95 -9.24 19.59
CA THR A 269 -6.79 -8.06 19.73
C THR A 269 -8.09 -8.30 18.98
N ARG A 270 -9.19 -7.99 19.67
CA ARG A 270 -10.61 -7.86 19.29
C ARG A 270 -10.95 -8.34 17.87
N LYS A 271 -11.98 -9.22 17.77
CA LYS A 271 -12.60 -9.60 16.49
C LYS A 271 -13.07 -8.34 15.76
N PRO A 272 -12.48 -7.95 14.64
CA PRO A 272 -13.03 -6.85 13.87
C PRO A 272 -14.34 -7.32 13.23
N ALA A 273 -15.41 -6.55 13.41
CA ALA A 273 -16.63 -6.69 12.61
C ALA A 273 -16.37 -6.06 11.23
N MET A 274 -15.54 -6.71 10.43
CA MET A 274 -14.91 -6.20 9.20
C MET A 274 -15.93 -5.63 8.21
N LEU A 275 -17.06 -6.32 7.98
CA LEU A 275 -18.12 -5.84 7.08
C LEU A 275 -18.79 -4.58 7.62
N ARG A 276 -18.99 -4.49 8.94
CA ARG A 276 -19.53 -3.30 9.60
C ARG A 276 -18.56 -2.13 9.51
N ASP A 277 -17.27 -2.35 9.71
CA ASP A 277 -16.23 -1.33 9.59
C ASP A 277 -16.13 -0.76 8.18
N ILE A 278 -16.26 -1.62 7.15
CA ILE A 278 -16.33 -1.20 5.75
C ILE A 278 -17.60 -0.37 5.49
N GLY A 279 -18.76 -0.83 5.98
CA GLY A 279 -20.03 -0.11 5.84
C GLY A 279 -19.99 1.28 6.48
N GLU A 280 -19.43 1.38 7.69
CA GLU A 280 -19.27 2.67 8.40
C GLU A 280 -18.26 3.59 7.66
N GLY A 281 -17.18 3.02 7.08
CA GLY A 281 -16.25 3.76 6.24
C GLY A 281 -16.89 4.32 4.97
N LEU A 282 -17.68 3.51 4.28
CA LEU A 282 -18.41 3.93 3.06
C LEU A 282 -19.46 5.01 3.39
N LEU A 283 -20.15 4.89 4.52
CA LEU A 283 -21.12 5.89 4.96
C LEU A 283 -20.43 7.22 5.30
N TYR A 284 -19.26 7.18 5.95
CA TYR A 284 -18.44 8.36 6.21
C TYR A 284 -17.98 9.06 4.92
N ILE A 285 -17.48 8.26 3.96
CA ILE A 285 -17.06 8.76 2.64
C ILE A 285 -18.22 9.46 1.94
N ARG A 286 -19.40 8.85 1.94
CA ARG A 286 -20.61 9.45 1.30
C ARG A 286 -21.05 10.75 1.96
N LYS A 287 -20.83 10.93 3.26
CA LYS A 287 -21.16 12.16 4.00
C LYS A 287 -20.09 13.24 3.82
N ASN A 288 -18.86 12.90 3.47
CA ASN A 288 -17.77 13.86 3.32
C ASN A 288 -17.39 14.03 1.84
N ASN A 289 -17.88 15.11 1.23
CA ASN A 289 -17.67 15.40 -0.19
C ASN A 289 -16.19 15.47 -0.57
N LEU A 290 -15.33 16.04 0.28
CA LEU A 290 -13.90 16.16 -0.01
C LEU A 290 -13.20 14.80 -0.05
N VAL A 291 -13.51 13.92 0.90
CA VAL A 291 -12.99 12.54 0.94
C VAL A 291 -13.46 11.77 -0.29
N MET A 292 -14.73 11.92 -0.67
CA MET A 292 -15.29 11.30 -1.86
C MET A 292 -14.58 11.76 -3.14
N VAL A 293 -14.31 13.06 -3.28
CA VAL A 293 -13.60 13.63 -4.44
C VAL A 293 -12.16 13.12 -4.50
N LEU A 294 -11.44 13.06 -3.37
CA LEU A 294 -10.09 12.51 -3.32
C LEU A 294 -10.04 11.03 -3.72
N LEU A 295 -11.00 10.23 -3.22
CA LEU A 295 -11.11 8.82 -3.61
C LEU A 295 -11.42 8.66 -5.09
N PHE A 296 -12.37 9.45 -5.60
CA PHE A 296 -12.74 9.43 -7.02
C PHE A 296 -11.57 9.85 -7.91
N MET A 297 -10.83 10.92 -7.56
CA MET A 297 -9.62 11.31 -8.27
C MET A 297 -8.58 10.20 -8.29
N GLY A 298 -8.35 9.55 -7.14
CA GLY A 298 -7.44 8.41 -7.03
C GLY A 298 -7.86 7.26 -7.96
N LEU A 299 -9.14 6.90 -7.94
CA LEU A 299 -9.70 5.85 -8.78
C LEU A 299 -9.66 6.20 -10.27
N ALA A 300 -10.15 7.38 -10.66
CA ALA A 300 -10.16 7.83 -12.04
C ALA A 300 -8.75 7.81 -12.65
N THR A 301 -7.78 8.35 -11.94
CA THR A 301 -6.40 8.35 -12.42
C THR A 301 -5.77 6.96 -12.43
N SER A 302 -6.11 6.07 -11.48
CA SER A 302 -5.63 4.69 -11.50
C SER A 302 -6.21 3.90 -12.68
N LEU A 303 -7.48 4.11 -13.02
CA LEU A 303 -8.12 3.42 -14.14
C LEU A 303 -7.77 4.00 -15.51
N LEU A 304 -7.42 5.29 -15.60
CA LEU A 304 -7.21 5.97 -16.88
C LEU A 304 -5.72 6.21 -17.21
N ALA A 305 -4.85 6.45 -16.22
CA ALA A 305 -3.44 6.68 -16.48
C ALA A 305 -2.58 5.40 -16.40
N MET A 306 -2.94 4.46 -15.52
CA MET A 306 -2.14 3.25 -15.29
C MET A 306 -2.21 2.19 -16.40
N PRO A 307 -3.30 2.01 -17.15
CA PRO A 307 -3.34 1.04 -18.24
C PRO A 307 -2.22 1.20 -19.25
N PHE A 308 -1.76 2.44 -19.52
CA PHE A 308 -0.63 2.70 -20.39
C PHE A 308 0.63 1.92 -19.97
N ARG A 309 0.93 1.86 -18.66
CA ARG A 309 2.10 1.12 -18.16
C ARG A 309 2.05 -0.37 -18.48
N PHE A 310 0.86 -0.95 -18.47
CA PHE A 310 0.65 -2.36 -18.80
C PHE A 310 0.62 -2.61 -20.30
N LEU A 311 0.17 -1.63 -21.10
CA LEU A 311 0.16 -1.67 -22.57
C LEU A 311 1.49 -1.20 -23.20
N MET A 312 2.50 -0.89 -22.37
CA MET A 312 3.80 -0.44 -22.88
C MET A 312 4.47 -1.43 -23.85
N PRO A 313 4.38 -2.77 -23.69
CA PRO A 313 4.89 -3.72 -24.69
C PRO A 313 4.31 -3.46 -26.09
N VAL A 314 2.99 -3.22 -26.18
CA VAL A 314 2.30 -2.92 -27.44
C VAL A 314 2.87 -1.66 -28.10
N PHE A 315 3.09 -0.59 -27.31
CA PHE A 315 3.68 0.64 -27.84
C PHE A 315 5.12 0.45 -28.31
N VAL A 316 5.93 -0.31 -27.55
CA VAL A 316 7.34 -0.52 -27.89
C VAL A 316 7.47 -1.36 -29.15
N VAL A 317 6.66 -2.39 -29.31
CA VAL A 317 6.72 -3.28 -30.47
C VAL A 317 6.05 -2.65 -31.70
N ASP A 318 4.79 -2.23 -31.60
CA ASP A 318 3.98 -1.83 -32.76
C ASP A 318 4.16 -0.36 -33.15
N VAL A 319 4.43 0.54 -32.17
CA VAL A 319 4.51 1.98 -32.47
C VAL A 319 5.95 2.43 -32.66
N TYR A 320 6.86 1.93 -31.80
CA TYR A 320 8.27 2.33 -31.87
C TYR A 320 9.13 1.35 -32.65
N ASN A 321 8.66 0.14 -32.93
CA ASN A 321 9.40 -0.95 -33.60
C ASN A 321 10.74 -1.25 -32.92
N LEU A 322 10.71 -1.34 -31.57
CA LEU A 322 11.87 -1.54 -30.72
C LEU A 322 11.70 -2.77 -29.82
N ASP A 323 12.77 -3.14 -29.15
CA ASP A 323 12.86 -4.32 -28.29
C ASP A 323 12.58 -4.04 -26.81
N SER A 324 12.70 -5.06 -25.97
CA SER A 324 12.50 -5.00 -24.52
C SER A 324 13.50 -4.07 -23.81
N ARG A 325 14.67 -3.78 -24.38
CA ARG A 325 15.64 -2.80 -23.84
C ARG A 325 15.03 -1.41 -23.81
N ALA A 326 14.41 -1.03 -24.93
CA ALA A 326 13.72 0.25 -25.05
C ALA A 326 12.61 0.38 -24.02
N MET A 327 11.83 -0.68 -23.79
CA MET A 327 10.80 -0.71 -22.74
C MET A 327 11.40 -0.51 -21.35
N GLY A 328 12.48 -1.22 -21.03
CA GLY A 328 13.16 -1.10 -19.74
C GLY A 328 13.64 0.32 -19.46
N LEU A 329 14.22 0.98 -20.47
CA LEU A 329 14.68 2.36 -20.37
C LEU A 329 13.51 3.35 -20.19
N LEU A 330 12.40 3.20 -20.92
CA LEU A 330 11.22 4.05 -20.75
C LEU A 330 10.65 3.96 -19.33
N ILE A 331 10.54 2.76 -18.78
CA ILE A 331 10.07 2.54 -17.40
C ILE A 331 11.04 3.17 -16.40
N ALA A 332 12.34 3.07 -16.63
CA ALA A 332 13.35 3.69 -15.76
C ALA A 332 13.29 5.22 -15.80
N VAL A 333 13.13 5.82 -16.98
CA VAL A 333 12.96 7.28 -17.12
C VAL A 333 11.70 7.74 -16.41
N MET A 334 10.60 7.01 -16.53
CA MET A 334 9.39 7.27 -15.75
C MET A 334 9.63 7.16 -14.23
N GLY A 335 10.42 6.17 -13.80
CA GLY A 335 10.84 5.99 -12.41
C GLY A 335 11.68 7.17 -11.90
N ALA A 336 12.62 7.67 -12.72
CA ALA A 336 13.41 8.86 -12.41
C ALA A 336 12.53 10.11 -12.27
N GLY A 337 11.56 10.28 -13.17
CA GLY A 337 10.55 11.32 -13.08
C GLY A 337 9.72 11.22 -11.79
N SER A 338 9.33 10.02 -11.41
CA SER A 338 8.58 9.77 -10.16
C SER A 338 9.39 10.14 -8.92
N LEU A 339 10.69 9.82 -8.91
CA LEU A 339 11.59 10.22 -7.83
C LEU A 339 11.74 11.75 -7.77
N ALA A 340 11.98 12.40 -8.91
CA ALA A 340 12.07 13.86 -8.98
C ALA A 340 10.77 14.53 -8.49
N GLY A 341 9.62 14.05 -8.93
CA GLY A 341 8.30 14.56 -8.50
C GLY A 341 8.08 14.44 -6.98
N SER A 342 8.46 13.30 -6.38
CA SER A 342 8.33 13.12 -4.94
C SER A 342 9.25 14.06 -4.14
N LEU A 343 10.47 14.32 -4.62
CA LEU A 343 11.39 15.27 -4.02
C LEU A 343 10.89 16.70 -4.13
N VAL A 344 10.34 17.10 -5.28
CA VAL A 344 9.72 18.42 -5.48
C VAL A 344 8.57 18.62 -4.51
N ILE A 345 7.67 17.64 -4.34
CA ILE A 345 6.58 17.73 -3.38
C ILE A 345 7.09 17.83 -1.94
N ALA A 346 8.11 17.08 -1.58
CA ALA A 346 8.72 17.16 -0.26
C ALA A 346 9.32 18.56 0.00
N ALA A 347 9.93 19.18 -1.01
CA ALA A 347 10.50 20.53 -0.92
C ALA A 347 9.42 21.64 -0.84
N LEU A 348 8.30 21.48 -1.55
CA LEU A 348 7.18 22.43 -1.54
C LEU A 348 6.36 22.38 -0.24
N GLY A 349 6.42 21.27 0.51
CA GLY A 349 5.73 21.11 1.78
C GLY A 349 4.20 21.31 1.66
N ASN A 350 3.66 22.27 2.41
CA ASN A 350 2.22 22.50 2.49
C ASN A 350 1.69 23.56 1.48
N TRP A 351 2.43 23.83 0.40
CA TRP A 351 2.04 24.89 -0.54
C TRP A 351 0.99 24.39 -1.55
N LYS A 352 -0.24 24.95 -1.50
CA LYS A 352 -1.35 24.73 -2.46
C LYS A 352 -1.53 23.27 -2.90
N ARG A 353 -1.56 22.34 -1.97
CA ARG A 353 -1.56 20.89 -2.22
C ARG A 353 -2.71 20.43 -3.14
N GLY A 354 -3.91 20.98 -2.95
CA GLY A 354 -5.06 20.65 -3.80
C GLY A 354 -4.85 21.05 -5.26
N MET A 355 -4.22 22.22 -5.51
CA MET A 355 -3.88 22.65 -6.85
C MET A 355 -2.77 21.80 -7.47
N LEU A 356 -1.74 21.45 -6.68
CA LEU A 356 -0.67 20.55 -7.13
C LEU A 356 -1.18 19.15 -7.47
N LEU A 357 -2.17 18.63 -6.73
CA LEU A 357 -2.84 17.36 -7.05
C LEU A 357 -3.54 17.43 -8.43
N ILE A 358 -4.25 18.50 -8.70
CA ILE A 358 -4.93 18.74 -9.99
C ILE A 358 -3.89 18.90 -11.11
N LEU A 359 -2.83 19.70 -10.89
CA LEU A 359 -1.75 19.88 -11.87
C LEU A 359 -1.02 18.58 -12.18
N GLY A 360 -0.78 17.71 -11.18
CA GLY A 360 -0.20 16.39 -11.39
C GLY A 360 -1.10 15.48 -12.23
N SER A 361 -2.43 15.58 -12.07
CA SER A 361 -3.39 14.85 -12.92
C SER A 361 -3.42 15.39 -14.35
N PHE A 362 -3.37 16.70 -14.53
CA PHE A 362 -3.23 17.33 -15.85
C PHE A 362 -1.91 16.94 -16.53
N ALA A 363 -0.79 16.98 -15.79
CA ALA A 363 0.52 16.56 -16.32
C ALA A 363 0.47 15.12 -16.82
N SER A 364 -0.18 14.21 -16.08
CA SER A 364 -0.35 12.82 -16.51
C SER A 364 -1.22 12.70 -17.77
N GLY A 365 -2.37 13.39 -17.82
CA GLY A 365 -3.27 13.37 -18.98
C GLY A 365 -2.64 13.96 -20.23
N ILE A 366 -1.96 15.12 -20.09
CA ILE A 366 -1.24 15.78 -21.20
C ILE A 366 -0.08 14.91 -21.67
N ALA A 367 0.69 14.31 -20.76
CA ALA A 367 1.79 13.42 -21.11
C ALA A 367 1.29 12.22 -21.94
N LEU A 368 0.19 11.57 -21.53
CA LEU A 368 -0.41 10.48 -22.30
C LEU A 368 -0.90 10.92 -23.68
N LEU A 369 -1.49 12.12 -23.77
CA LEU A 369 -1.95 12.69 -25.05
C LEU A 369 -0.76 13.00 -25.97
N LEU A 370 0.30 13.61 -25.44
CA LEU A 370 1.53 13.90 -26.20
C LEU A 370 2.20 12.62 -26.70
N LEU A 371 2.16 11.55 -25.91
CA LEU A 371 2.73 10.26 -26.30
C LEU A 371 2.02 9.64 -27.51
N VAL A 372 0.70 9.85 -27.61
CA VAL A 372 -0.10 9.43 -28.76
C VAL A 372 0.17 10.30 -29.97
N LEU A 373 0.33 11.62 -29.78
CA LEU A 373 0.56 12.57 -30.86
C LEU A 373 1.98 12.50 -31.44
N PHE A 374 2.98 12.22 -30.61
CA PHE A 374 4.39 12.14 -30.99
C PHE A 374 4.93 10.71 -30.85
N PRO A 375 4.70 9.84 -31.83
CA PRO A 375 5.06 8.41 -31.78
C PRO A 375 6.56 8.17 -32.02
N PHE A 376 7.43 8.97 -31.40
CA PHE A 376 8.89 8.85 -31.51
C PHE A 376 9.47 8.43 -30.16
N TYR A 377 10.35 7.45 -30.17
CA TYR A 377 10.93 6.91 -28.95
C TYR A 377 11.59 7.95 -28.03
N TYR A 378 12.37 8.87 -28.59
CA TYR A 378 13.05 9.90 -27.80
C TYR A 378 12.06 10.93 -27.22
N ALA A 379 11.00 11.25 -27.97
CA ALA A 379 9.92 12.06 -27.44
C ALA A 379 9.18 11.32 -26.31
N ALA A 380 8.91 10.03 -26.50
CA ALA A 380 8.32 9.19 -25.47
C ALA A 380 9.17 9.16 -24.19
N ALA A 381 10.50 9.10 -24.29
CA ALA A 381 11.37 9.14 -23.12
C ALA A 381 11.24 10.47 -22.35
N ALA A 382 11.23 11.60 -23.04
CA ALA A 382 11.01 12.92 -22.41
C ALA A 382 9.61 13.03 -21.77
N ILE A 383 8.59 12.52 -22.47
CA ILE A 383 7.20 12.51 -21.98
C ILE A 383 7.05 11.57 -20.77
N MET A 384 7.74 10.43 -20.73
CA MET A 384 7.77 9.51 -19.61
C MET A 384 8.29 10.16 -18.32
N LEU A 385 9.26 11.05 -18.43
CA LEU A 385 9.76 11.83 -17.29
C LEU A 385 8.63 12.69 -16.69
N ILE A 386 7.88 13.40 -17.54
CA ILE A 386 6.75 14.23 -17.14
C ILE A 386 5.63 13.38 -16.54
N LEU A 387 5.33 12.24 -17.16
CA LEU A 387 4.34 11.28 -16.66
C LEU A 387 4.73 10.76 -15.26
N GLY A 388 6.00 10.46 -15.04
CA GLY A 388 6.52 10.03 -13.75
C GLY A 388 6.37 11.12 -12.68
N ILE A 389 6.72 12.36 -12.99
CA ILE A 389 6.54 13.52 -12.08
C ILE A 389 5.05 13.69 -11.73
N GLY A 390 4.17 13.67 -12.72
CA GLY A 390 2.72 13.81 -12.52
C GLY A 390 2.14 12.69 -11.65
N ASP A 391 2.49 11.44 -11.92
CA ASP A 391 2.02 10.26 -11.18
C ASP A 391 2.46 10.30 -9.72
N SER A 392 3.73 10.58 -9.46
CA SER A 392 4.29 10.68 -8.11
C SER A 392 3.65 11.82 -7.30
N THR A 393 3.58 13.02 -7.90
CA THR A 393 2.94 14.20 -7.30
C THR A 393 1.51 13.88 -6.87
N ARG A 394 0.72 13.36 -7.79
CA ARG A 394 -0.67 12.99 -7.57
C ARG A 394 -0.82 11.93 -6.48
N ARG A 395 -0.06 10.85 -6.54
CA ARG A 395 -0.13 9.73 -5.59
C ARG A 395 0.23 10.17 -4.17
N THR A 396 1.33 10.91 -4.03
CA THR A 396 1.81 11.40 -2.73
C THR A 396 0.83 12.38 -2.10
N LEU A 397 0.36 13.36 -2.88
CA LEU A 397 -0.58 14.36 -2.37
C LEU A 397 -1.94 13.77 -2.05
N ASN A 398 -2.48 12.89 -2.91
CA ASN A 398 -3.77 12.27 -2.66
C ASN A 398 -3.76 11.43 -1.38
N GLN A 399 -2.71 10.65 -1.16
CA GLN A 399 -2.55 9.85 0.05
C GLN A 399 -2.36 10.73 1.30
N SER A 400 -1.52 11.77 1.22
CA SER A 400 -1.26 12.69 2.32
C SER A 400 -2.52 13.47 2.72
N MET A 401 -3.21 14.06 1.74
CA MET A 401 -4.45 14.80 1.97
C MET A 401 -5.56 13.90 2.53
N MET A 402 -5.66 12.66 2.05
CA MET A 402 -6.60 11.69 2.58
C MET A 402 -6.36 11.43 4.07
N MET A 403 -5.10 11.25 4.48
CA MET A 403 -4.74 11.04 5.88
C MET A 403 -5.00 12.26 6.78
N GLU A 404 -4.93 13.46 6.23
CA GLU A 404 -5.13 14.72 6.96
C GLU A 404 -6.62 15.08 7.12
N VAL A 405 -7.40 14.87 6.05
CA VAL A 405 -8.82 15.25 6.02
C VAL A 405 -9.71 14.27 6.79
N VAL A 406 -9.30 13.00 6.86
CA VAL A 406 -10.10 11.97 7.52
C VAL A 406 -9.87 11.97 9.03
N GLU A 407 -10.94 12.02 9.80
CA GLU A 407 -10.92 11.91 11.27
C GLU A 407 -10.22 10.63 11.73
N ASP A 408 -9.45 10.71 12.82
CA ASP A 408 -8.62 9.61 13.33
C ASP A 408 -9.39 8.30 13.51
N GLN A 409 -10.63 8.37 13.99
CA GLN A 409 -11.50 7.19 14.21
C GLN A 409 -11.92 6.48 12.92
N PHE A 410 -12.00 7.18 11.77
CA PHE A 410 -12.37 6.63 10.46
C PHE A 410 -11.17 6.39 9.54
N ARG A 411 -9.97 6.87 9.92
CA ARG A 411 -8.76 6.83 9.07
C ARG A 411 -8.44 5.42 8.57
N GLY A 412 -8.47 4.42 9.45
CA GLY A 412 -8.22 3.02 9.06
C GLY A 412 -9.24 2.49 8.05
N ARG A 413 -10.53 2.82 8.25
CA ARG A 413 -11.64 2.36 7.38
C ARG A 413 -11.57 3.02 5.99
N VAL A 414 -11.35 4.33 5.95
CA VAL A 414 -11.22 5.08 4.68
C VAL A 414 -9.96 4.65 3.92
N MET A 415 -8.84 4.46 4.63
CA MET A 415 -7.60 3.99 3.99
C MET A 415 -7.72 2.56 3.46
N SER A 416 -8.52 1.70 4.04
CA SER A 416 -8.82 0.37 3.45
C SER A 416 -9.53 0.50 2.12
N VAL A 417 -10.54 1.40 2.01
CA VAL A 417 -11.22 1.68 0.73
C VAL A 417 -10.26 2.32 -0.27
N PHE A 418 -9.39 3.23 0.18
CA PHE A 418 -8.35 3.82 -0.69
C PHE A 418 -7.38 2.77 -1.23
N MET A 419 -6.98 1.79 -0.42
CA MET A 419 -6.11 0.69 -0.85
C MET A 419 -6.78 -0.22 -1.90
N MET A 420 -8.11 -0.32 -1.92
CA MET A 420 -8.82 -1.06 -2.97
C MET A 420 -8.58 -0.47 -4.37
N ASN A 421 -8.25 0.82 -4.50
CA ASN A 421 -7.90 1.43 -5.78
C ASN A 421 -6.71 0.73 -6.46
N PHE A 422 -5.75 0.20 -5.66
CA PHE A 422 -4.63 -0.56 -6.20
C PHE A 422 -5.06 -1.93 -6.77
N GLY A 423 -6.07 -2.56 -6.17
CA GLY A 423 -6.65 -3.80 -6.69
C GLY A 423 -7.51 -3.59 -7.95
N LEU A 424 -8.13 -2.40 -8.08
CA LEU A 424 -8.93 -2.04 -9.26
C LEU A 424 -8.09 -1.61 -10.46
N MET A 425 -6.85 -1.17 -10.22
CA MET A 425 -5.96 -0.60 -11.24
C MET A 425 -5.78 -1.50 -12.48
N PRO A 426 -5.48 -2.80 -12.36
CA PRO A 426 -5.31 -3.66 -13.53
C PRO A 426 -6.62 -4.02 -14.23
N LEU A 427 -7.79 -3.83 -13.59
CA LEU A 427 -9.09 -4.01 -14.27
C LEU A 427 -9.34 -2.95 -15.36
N GLY A 428 -8.70 -1.79 -15.25
CA GLY A 428 -8.69 -0.78 -16.33
C GLY A 428 -7.92 -1.23 -17.57
N VAL A 429 -7.00 -2.20 -17.44
CA VAL A 429 -6.17 -2.68 -18.56
C VAL A 429 -6.99 -3.50 -19.55
N LEU A 430 -7.94 -4.32 -19.08
CA LEU A 430 -8.76 -5.16 -19.94
C LEU A 430 -9.58 -4.37 -20.98
N PRO A 431 -10.44 -3.38 -20.60
CA PRO A 431 -11.17 -2.59 -21.59
C PRO A 431 -10.22 -1.79 -22.49
N THR A 432 -9.08 -1.33 -21.96
CA THR A 432 -8.08 -0.62 -22.78
C THR A 432 -7.40 -1.57 -23.78
N GLY A 433 -7.14 -2.82 -23.41
CA GLY A 433 -6.61 -3.86 -24.30
C GLY A 433 -7.59 -4.18 -25.44
N LEU A 434 -8.89 -4.36 -25.11
CA LEU A 434 -9.95 -4.55 -26.10
C LEU A 434 -10.01 -3.38 -27.09
N MET A 435 -9.93 -2.14 -26.59
CA MET A 435 -9.89 -0.96 -27.45
C MET A 435 -8.62 -0.91 -28.30
N ALA A 436 -7.48 -1.34 -27.76
CA ALA A 436 -6.22 -1.35 -28.47
C ALA A 436 -6.21 -2.37 -29.63
N ASP A 437 -6.76 -3.57 -29.43
CA ASP A 437 -6.92 -4.57 -30.48
C ASP A 437 -7.93 -4.16 -31.55
N ALA A 438 -9.03 -3.47 -31.16
CA ALA A 438 -10.09 -3.05 -32.09
C ALA A 438 -9.75 -1.79 -32.89
N PHE A 439 -9.14 -0.77 -32.27
CA PHE A 439 -8.94 0.57 -32.84
C PHE A 439 -7.48 1.00 -32.87
N GLY A 440 -6.57 0.15 -32.39
CA GLY A 440 -5.15 0.46 -32.28
C GLY A 440 -4.77 1.11 -30.93
N PRO A 441 -3.50 0.88 -30.50
CA PRO A 441 -3.04 1.30 -29.16
C PRO A 441 -3.04 2.83 -28.97
N ARG A 442 -2.82 3.60 -30.02
CA ARG A 442 -2.82 5.06 -29.96
C ARG A 442 -4.22 5.62 -29.66
N ILE A 443 -5.28 5.09 -30.32
CA ILE A 443 -6.67 5.53 -30.07
C ILE A 443 -7.09 5.12 -28.66
N ALA A 444 -6.77 3.91 -28.23
CA ALA A 444 -7.10 3.43 -26.88
C ALA A 444 -6.51 4.35 -25.80
N ILE A 445 -5.21 4.63 -25.84
CA ILE A 445 -4.57 5.51 -24.85
C ILE A 445 -5.00 6.98 -25.02
N GLY A 446 -5.21 7.45 -26.25
CA GLY A 446 -5.73 8.80 -26.52
C GLY A 446 -7.09 9.03 -25.88
N THR A 447 -7.99 8.07 -25.99
CA THR A 447 -9.32 8.13 -25.35
C THR A 447 -9.21 8.22 -23.83
N LEU A 448 -8.34 7.42 -23.21
CA LEU A 448 -8.10 7.48 -21.77
C LEU A 448 -7.49 8.81 -21.34
N ALA A 449 -6.55 9.36 -22.13
CA ALA A 449 -5.93 10.65 -21.88
C ALA A 449 -6.94 11.78 -21.91
N VAL A 450 -7.78 11.83 -22.95
CA VAL A 450 -8.85 12.83 -23.10
C VAL A 450 -9.87 12.70 -21.96
N THR A 451 -10.31 11.49 -21.64
CA THR A 451 -11.23 11.23 -20.53
C THR A 451 -10.65 11.72 -19.20
N LEU A 452 -9.36 11.44 -18.93
CA LEU A 452 -8.67 11.92 -17.74
C LEU A 452 -8.61 13.44 -17.68
N LEU A 453 -8.31 14.11 -18.79
CA LEU A 453 -8.28 15.57 -18.90
C LEU A 453 -9.66 16.18 -18.66
N VAL A 454 -10.71 15.61 -19.24
CA VAL A 454 -12.10 16.05 -19.04
C VAL A 454 -12.50 15.91 -17.56
N ILE A 455 -12.27 14.76 -16.94
CA ILE A 455 -12.57 14.54 -15.53
C ILE A 455 -11.78 15.52 -14.64
N THR A 456 -10.49 15.71 -14.92
CA THR A 456 -9.66 16.64 -14.15
C THR A 456 -10.14 18.09 -14.30
N THR A 457 -10.55 18.49 -15.50
CA THR A 457 -11.13 19.82 -15.77
C THR A 457 -12.44 19.99 -15.02
N LEU A 458 -13.32 18.99 -15.06
CA LEU A 458 -14.58 19.01 -14.32
C LEU A 458 -14.36 19.19 -12.82
N ILE A 459 -13.41 18.44 -12.25
CA ILE A 459 -13.03 18.57 -10.83
C ILE A 459 -12.44 19.96 -10.56
N LEU A 460 -11.58 20.48 -11.42
CA LEU A 460 -11.02 21.82 -11.29
C LEU A 460 -12.12 22.89 -11.23
N VAL A 461 -13.17 22.78 -12.06
CA VAL A 461 -14.26 23.78 -12.13
C VAL A 461 -15.22 23.62 -10.95
N THR A 462 -15.64 22.38 -10.64
CA THR A 462 -16.71 22.12 -9.68
C THR A 462 -16.25 22.11 -8.22
N GLN A 463 -14.99 21.69 -7.94
CA GLN A 463 -14.53 21.43 -6.57
C GLN A 463 -13.70 22.59 -5.99
N LYS A 464 -14.38 23.67 -5.59
CA LYS A 464 -13.75 24.85 -4.96
C LYS A 464 -12.98 24.49 -3.67
N GLN A 465 -13.53 23.57 -2.87
CA GLN A 465 -12.90 23.12 -1.60
C GLN A 465 -11.54 22.48 -1.85
N LEU A 466 -11.41 21.65 -2.87
CA LEU A 466 -10.12 21.01 -3.20
C LEU A 466 -9.06 22.05 -3.56
N ARG A 467 -9.42 23.09 -4.34
CA ARG A 467 -8.50 24.17 -4.75
C ARG A 467 -8.01 25.04 -3.60
N SER A 468 -8.80 25.19 -2.55
CA SER A 468 -8.48 26.03 -1.38
C SER A 468 -7.58 25.35 -0.36
N ILE A 469 -7.30 24.05 -0.47
CA ILE A 469 -6.43 23.32 0.45
C ILE A 469 -4.99 23.77 0.27
N ARG A 470 -4.42 24.26 1.36
CA ARG A 470 -3.03 24.73 1.44
C ARG A 470 -2.06 23.57 1.66
#